data_30d34c3f34fc73c86e90e6d3d6647003
#
_entry.id   30d34c3f34fc73c86e90e6d3d6647003
#
_cell.length_a   1.000
_cell.length_b   1.000
_cell.length_c   1.000
_cell.angle_alpha   90.00
_cell.angle_beta   90.00
_cell.angle_gamma   90.00
#
_symmetry.space_group_name_H-M   'P 1'
#
loop_
_entity.id
_entity.type
_entity.pdbx_description
1 polymer ?
#
loop_
_entity_poly.entity_id
_entity_poly.type
_entity_poly.pdbx_seq_one_letter_code
_entity_poly.pdbx_strand_id
1 'polypeptide(L)'
;MKIRQLYAYELRPAAALVMETYSRMEQPYVANPKEIEDFKRYADEDHLWVESCKNKLFLFGAFDDNDQMCAVGAIDAAGAVTLLYAGLNFQHRGLEAEVLREMEEFATVGRSIAREEIKIPEKWMQYTATAGAPEQSSVTGQQPTPEQSFATEQQTAPGQQSSVT
;
A
#
# COMPACT_ATOMS: atom_id res chain seq x y z
N MET A 1 -14.89 -2.86 -4.84
CA MET A 1 -13.72 -3.51 -4.19
C MET A 1 -13.91 -3.46 -2.69
N LYS A 2 -13.78 -4.59 -2.05
CA LYS A 2 -13.95 -4.70 -0.60
C LYS A 2 -12.60 -4.95 0.05
N ILE A 3 -12.25 -4.16 1.07
CA ILE A 3 -10.99 -4.34 1.77
C ILE A 3 -11.30 -4.65 3.22
N ARG A 4 -10.76 -5.75 3.71
CA ARG A 4 -11.01 -6.18 5.07
C ARG A 4 -9.88 -7.06 5.60
N GLN A 5 -9.90 -7.29 6.90
CA GLN A 5 -8.96 -8.20 7.52
C GLN A 5 -9.27 -9.63 7.05
N LEU A 6 -8.21 -10.42 6.87
CA LEU A 6 -8.35 -11.78 6.37
C LEU A 6 -8.84 -12.74 7.44
N TYR A 7 -9.62 -13.72 7.03
CA TYR A 7 -9.95 -14.86 7.89
C TYR A 7 -8.84 -15.88 7.84
N ALA A 8 -8.79 -16.76 8.85
CA ALA A 8 -7.72 -17.75 8.95
C ALA A 8 -7.59 -18.63 7.71
N TYR A 9 -8.73 -19.04 7.13
CA TYR A 9 -8.69 -19.93 5.97
C TYR A 9 -8.22 -19.21 4.69
N GLU A 10 -8.08 -17.90 4.75
CA GLU A 10 -7.62 -17.12 3.59
C GLU A 10 -6.11 -16.94 3.58
N LEU A 11 -5.41 -17.40 4.61
CA LEU A 11 -3.96 -17.21 4.67
C LEU A 11 -3.23 -17.99 3.57
N ARG A 12 -3.73 -19.15 3.18
CA ARG A 12 -3.11 -19.91 2.11
C ARG A 12 -3.14 -19.17 0.78
N PRO A 13 -4.31 -18.72 0.29
CA PRO A 13 -4.30 -17.95 -0.96
C PRO A 13 -3.56 -16.62 -0.82
N ALA A 14 -3.55 -16.02 0.38
CA ALA A 14 -2.79 -14.79 0.59
C ALA A 14 -1.29 -15.03 0.44
N ALA A 15 -0.77 -16.08 1.07
CA ALA A 15 0.64 -16.43 0.96
C ALA A 15 1.00 -16.73 -0.49
N ALA A 16 0.11 -17.44 -1.21
CA ALA A 16 0.34 -17.76 -2.61
C ALA A 16 0.41 -16.51 -3.47
N LEU A 17 -0.48 -15.56 -3.25
CA LEU A 17 -0.48 -14.30 -4.01
C LEU A 17 0.81 -13.53 -3.75
N VAL A 18 1.21 -13.41 -2.48
CA VAL A 18 2.42 -12.69 -2.12
C VAL A 18 3.65 -13.35 -2.73
N MET A 19 3.75 -14.66 -2.62
CA MET A 19 4.90 -15.39 -3.17
C MET A 19 5.01 -15.27 -4.68
N GLU A 20 3.88 -15.41 -5.37
CA GLU A 20 3.87 -15.30 -6.82
C GLU A 20 4.28 -13.90 -7.26
N THR A 21 3.71 -12.89 -6.63
CA THR A 21 4.00 -11.50 -7.00
C THR A 21 5.45 -11.16 -6.69
N TYR A 22 5.91 -11.54 -5.50
CA TYR A 22 7.30 -11.29 -5.12
C TYR A 22 8.28 -11.96 -6.11
N SER A 23 8.00 -13.21 -6.45
CA SER A 23 8.90 -13.96 -7.33
C SER A 23 9.01 -13.33 -8.72
N ARG A 24 7.93 -12.73 -9.20
CA ARG A 24 7.92 -12.13 -10.54
C ARG A 24 8.40 -10.70 -10.52
N MET A 25 8.03 -9.93 -9.50
CA MET A 25 8.21 -8.49 -9.52
C MET A 25 9.43 -8.00 -8.73
N GLU A 26 9.86 -8.74 -7.72
CA GLU A 26 10.95 -8.28 -6.86
C GLU A 26 12.17 -9.19 -6.87
N GLN A 27 11.96 -10.50 -6.78
CA GLN A 27 13.05 -11.44 -6.65
C GLN A 27 14.13 -11.28 -7.73
N PRO A 28 13.80 -11.05 -9.02
CA PRO A 28 14.84 -10.90 -10.02
C PRO A 28 15.80 -9.74 -9.78
N TYR A 29 15.41 -8.81 -8.93
CA TYR A 29 16.23 -7.62 -8.65
C TYR A 29 16.90 -7.67 -7.29
N VAL A 30 16.75 -8.77 -6.55
CA VAL A 30 17.38 -8.93 -5.23
C VAL A 30 18.70 -9.62 -5.41
N ALA A 31 19.79 -8.95 -5.01
CA ALA A 31 21.13 -9.48 -5.22
C ALA A 31 21.51 -10.54 -4.21
N ASN A 32 21.02 -10.44 -2.97
CA ASN A 32 21.44 -11.32 -1.89
C ASN A 32 20.49 -12.50 -1.75
N PRO A 33 20.96 -13.75 -2.03
CA PRO A 33 20.07 -14.92 -1.92
C PRO A 33 19.48 -15.10 -0.52
N LYS A 34 20.17 -14.63 0.51
CA LYS A 34 19.65 -14.75 1.87
C LYS A 34 18.41 -13.90 2.06
N GLU A 35 18.34 -12.73 1.43
CA GLU A 35 17.16 -11.90 1.50
C GLU A 35 15.96 -12.58 0.88
N ILE A 36 16.18 -13.29 -0.23
CA ILE A 36 15.11 -14.03 -0.88
C ILE A 36 14.61 -15.14 0.04
N GLU A 37 15.54 -15.85 0.66
CA GLU A 37 15.20 -16.94 1.57
C GLU A 37 14.43 -16.42 2.79
N ASP A 38 14.92 -15.32 3.35
CA ASP A 38 14.29 -14.71 4.52
C ASP A 38 12.87 -14.24 4.19
N PHE A 39 12.68 -13.65 3.01
CA PHE A 39 11.35 -13.22 2.60
C PHE A 39 10.40 -14.41 2.46
N LYS A 40 10.86 -15.48 1.80
CA LYS A 40 10.02 -16.64 1.58
C LYS A 40 9.63 -17.32 2.90
N ARG A 41 10.55 -17.31 3.85
CA ARG A 41 10.26 -17.84 5.18
C ARG A 41 9.24 -16.96 5.90
N TYR A 42 9.38 -15.64 5.76
CA TYR A 42 8.47 -14.72 6.41
C TYR A 42 7.06 -14.83 5.85
N ALA A 43 6.94 -14.91 4.54
CA ALA A 43 5.63 -14.91 3.86
C ALA A 43 5.00 -16.30 3.75
N ASP A 44 5.63 -17.30 4.36
CA ASP A 44 5.09 -18.66 4.36
C ASP A 44 3.78 -18.72 5.14
N GLU A 45 2.86 -19.54 4.66
CA GLU A 45 1.54 -19.68 5.26
C GLU A 45 1.61 -20.00 6.75
N ASP A 46 2.48 -20.95 7.13
CA ASP A 46 2.57 -21.35 8.52
C ASP A 46 3.08 -20.25 9.41
N HIS A 47 4.04 -19.47 8.94
CA HIS A 47 4.57 -18.34 9.70
C HIS A 47 3.51 -17.28 9.88
N LEU A 48 2.79 -16.96 8.81
CA LEU A 48 1.72 -15.96 8.88
C LEU A 48 0.64 -16.40 9.86
N TRP A 49 0.31 -17.69 9.85
CA TRP A 49 -0.68 -18.24 10.78
C TRP A 49 -0.24 -18.09 12.23
N VAL A 50 1.00 -18.48 12.52
CA VAL A 50 1.50 -18.43 13.89
C VAL A 50 1.54 -17.00 14.40
N GLU A 51 2.06 -16.08 13.60
CA GLU A 51 2.17 -14.68 14.02
C GLU A 51 0.79 -14.04 14.18
N SER A 52 -0.15 -14.42 13.32
CA SER A 52 -1.52 -13.92 13.41
C SER A 52 -2.19 -14.42 14.69
N CYS A 53 -1.98 -15.68 15.04
CA CYS A 53 -2.56 -16.26 16.25
C CYS A 53 -1.99 -15.61 17.52
N LYS A 54 -0.77 -15.12 17.46
CA LYS A 54 -0.15 -14.43 18.59
C LYS A 54 -0.52 -12.95 18.64
N ASN A 55 -1.37 -12.48 17.75
CA ASN A 55 -1.73 -11.07 17.61
C ASN A 55 -0.50 -10.18 17.36
N LYS A 56 0.48 -10.73 16.65
CA LYS A 56 1.68 -9.99 16.29
C LYS A 56 1.66 -9.51 14.84
N LEU A 57 0.71 -10.03 14.06
CA LEU A 57 0.60 -9.68 12.65
C LEU A 57 -0.87 -9.63 12.28
N PHE A 58 -1.24 -8.60 11.52
CA PHE A 58 -2.62 -8.40 11.07
C PHE A 58 -2.62 -8.30 9.56
N LEU A 59 -3.36 -9.21 8.92
CA LEU A 59 -3.36 -9.31 7.46
C LEU A 59 -4.66 -8.78 6.89
N PHE A 60 -4.54 -8.05 5.79
CA PHE A 60 -5.68 -7.44 5.09
C PHE A 60 -5.65 -7.86 3.64
N GLY A 61 -6.83 -7.92 3.03
CA GLY A 61 -6.94 -8.24 1.62
C GLY A 61 -7.96 -7.37 0.94
N ALA A 62 -7.76 -7.18 -0.36
CA ALA A 62 -8.74 -6.53 -1.23
C ALA A 62 -9.40 -7.60 -2.07
N PHE A 63 -10.73 -7.54 -2.16
CA PHE A 63 -11.53 -8.55 -2.86
C PHE A 63 -12.42 -7.88 -3.90
N ASP A 64 -12.52 -8.49 -5.07
CA ASP A 64 -13.41 -7.97 -6.10
C ASP A 64 -14.86 -8.44 -5.86
N ASP A 65 -15.73 -8.12 -6.82
CA ASP A 65 -17.15 -8.44 -6.67
C ASP A 65 -17.42 -9.94 -6.68
N ASN A 66 -16.46 -10.75 -7.13
CA ASN A 66 -16.56 -12.20 -7.15
C ASN A 66 -15.84 -12.81 -5.94
N ASP A 67 -15.51 -12.00 -4.95
CA ASP A 67 -14.78 -12.43 -3.75
C ASP A 67 -13.41 -13.01 -4.08
N GLN A 68 -12.82 -12.62 -5.22
CA GLN A 68 -11.48 -13.01 -5.56
C GLN A 68 -10.47 -12.07 -4.88
N MET A 69 -9.46 -12.65 -4.26
CA MET A 69 -8.43 -11.87 -3.58
C MET A 69 -7.53 -11.21 -4.61
N CYS A 70 -7.44 -9.88 -4.55
CA CYS A 70 -6.70 -9.09 -5.53
C CYS A 70 -5.42 -8.48 -4.98
N ALA A 71 -5.36 -8.28 -3.66
CA ALA A 71 -4.18 -7.68 -3.03
C ALA A 71 -4.12 -8.12 -1.58
N VAL A 72 -2.91 -8.10 -1.01
CA VAL A 72 -2.67 -8.51 0.37
C VAL A 72 -1.73 -7.51 1.02
N GLY A 73 -2.03 -7.14 2.26
CA GLY A 73 -1.14 -6.33 3.07
C GLY A 73 -1.04 -6.90 4.46
N ALA A 74 0.03 -6.58 5.15
CA ALA A 74 0.21 -6.99 6.54
C ALA A 74 0.89 -5.90 7.33
N ILE A 75 0.40 -5.69 8.54
CA ILE A 75 1.00 -4.72 9.48
C ILE A 75 1.19 -5.44 10.80
N ASP A 76 2.34 -5.21 11.44
CA ASP A 76 2.61 -5.90 12.70
C ASP A 76 2.10 -5.11 13.90
N ALA A 77 2.25 -5.69 15.10
CA ALA A 77 1.70 -5.10 16.30
C ALA A 77 2.40 -3.79 16.68
N ALA A 78 3.58 -3.54 16.16
CA ALA A 78 4.31 -2.30 16.43
C ALA A 78 3.99 -1.21 15.42
N GLY A 79 3.21 -1.52 14.38
CA GLY A 79 2.81 -0.54 13.38
C GLY A 79 3.69 -0.55 12.14
N ALA A 80 4.47 -1.60 11.93
CA ALA A 80 5.31 -1.69 10.74
C ALA A 80 4.59 -2.48 9.65
N VAL A 81 4.51 -1.89 8.45
CA VAL A 81 3.94 -2.57 7.28
C VAL A 81 5.00 -3.54 6.75
N THR A 82 4.65 -4.82 6.71
CA THR A 82 5.60 -5.87 6.35
C THR A 82 5.32 -6.52 5.00
N LEU A 83 4.08 -6.47 4.52
CA LEU A 83 3.70 -6.98 3.22
C LEU A 83 2.73 -6.01 2.57
N LEU A 84 2.85 -5.81 1.25
CA LEU A 84 1.92 -4.98 0.50
C LEU A 84 2.08 -5.33 -0.98
N TYR A 85 1.22 -6.21 -1.48
CA TYR A 85 1.32 -6.76 -2.82
C TYR A 85 -0.04 -6.87 -3.48
N ALA A 86 -0.15 -6.34 -4.71
CA ALA A 86 -1.30 -6.61 -5.56
C ALA A 86 -0.96 -7.80 -6.44
N GLY A 87 -1.96 -8.65 -6.71
CA GLY A 87 -1.74 -9.81 -7.57
C GLY A 87 -1.32 -9.41 -8.98
N LEU A 88 -0.72 -10.35 -9.70
CA LEU A 88 -0.15 -10.05 -11.01
C LEU A 88 -1.19 -9.51 -11.99
N ASN A 89 -2.43 -9.97 -11.91
CA ASN A 89 -3.47 -9.51 -12.80
C ASN A 89 -4.16 -8.24 -12.30
N PHE A 90 -3.72 -7.69 -11.19
CA PHE A 90 -4.37 -6.55 -10.55
C PHE A 90 -3.40 -5.39 -10.31
N GLN A 91 -2.28 -5.40 -11.02
CA GLN A 91 -1.29 -4.34 -10.90
C GLN A 91 -1.83 -3.03 -11.46
N HIS A 92 -1.30 -1.92 -10.95
CA HIS A 92 -1.58 -0.58 -11.47
C HIS A 92 -3.04 -0.15 -11.34
N ARG A 93 -3.72 -0.66 -10.33
CA ARG A 93 -5.12 -0.31 -10.06
C ARG A 93 -5.29 0.46 -8.74
N GLY A 94 -4.19 0.82 -8.10
CA GLY A 94 -4.23 1.57 -6.85
C GLY A 94 -4.62 0.74 -5.65
N LEU A 95 -4.62 -0.58 -5.76
CA LEU A 95 -5.05 -1.45 -4.65
C LEU A 95 -4.10 -1.38 -3.47
N GLU A 96 -2.79 -1.26 -3.74
CA GLU A 96 -1.81 -1.16 -2.66
C GLU A 96 -2.09 0.05 -1.78
N ALA A 97 -2.41 1.18 -2.40
CA ALA A 97 -2.71 2.40 -1.64
C ALA A 97 -3.98 2.23 -0.80
N GLU A 98 -4.98 1.55 -1.36
CA GLU A 98 -6.22 1.33 -0.62
C GLU A 98 -6.04 0.38 0.54
N VAL A 99 -5.29 -0.70 0.33
CA VAL A 99 -5.01 -1.64 1.42
C VAL A 99 -4.18 -0.96 2.49
N LEU A 100 -3.18 -0.17 2.09
CA LEU A 100 -2.35 0.56 3.04
C LEU A 100 -3.19 1.50 3.89
N ARG A 101 -4.12 2.22 3.27
CA ARG A 101 -4.98 3.14 4.01
C ARG A 101 -5.81 2.41 5.07
N GLU A 102 -6.33 1.23 4.72
CA GLU A 102 -7.08 0.43 5.69
C GLU A 102 -6.20 -0.03 6.84
N MET A 103 -4.96 -0.42 6.53
CA MET A 103 -4.03 -0.84 7.58
C MET A 103 -3.66 0.33 8.49
N GLU A 104 -3.47 1.51 7.91
CA GLU A 104 -3.17 2.70 8.71
C GLU A 104 -4.34 3.05 9.63
N GLU A 105 -5.55 2.96 9.12
CA GLU A 105 -6.72 3.23 9.94
C GLU A 105 -6.87 2.20 11.05
N PHE A 106 -6.65 0.94 10.72
CA PHE A 106 -6.69 -0.11 11.75
C PHE A 106 -5.67 0.17 12.85
N ALA A 107 -4.46 0.56 12.48
CA ALA A 107 -3.41 0.81 13.46
C ALA A 107 -3.71 2.04 14.32
N THR A 108 -4.17 3.13 13.70
CA THR A 108 -4.38 4.36 14.44
C THR A 108 -5.67 4.34 15.24
N VAL A 109 -6.76 3.91 14.65
CA VAL A 109 -8.06 3.93 15.32
C VAL A 109 -8.27 2.66 16.14
N GLY A 110 -8.01 1.50 15.55
CA GLY A 110 -8.31 0.24 16.20
C GLY A 110 -7.29 -0.16 17.25
N ARG A 111 -6.04 0.25 17.11
CA ARG A 111 -4.97 -0.15 18.01
C ARG A 111 -4.29 1.03 18.71
N SER A 112 -4.74 2.24 18.45
CA SER A 112 -4.22 3.44 19.12
C SER A 112 -2.72 3.65 18.92
N ILE A 113 -2.20 3.21 17.77
CA ILE A 113 -0.80 3.45 17.42
C ILE A 113 -0.72 4.86 16.82
N ALA A 114 0.20 5.68 17.31
CA ALA A 114 0.34 7.04 16.78
C ALA A 114 0.75 6.96 15.30
N ARG A 115 0.20 7.88 14.49
CA ARG A 115 0.47 7.85 13.05
C ARG A 115 1.96 7.93 12.74
N GLU A 116 2.70 8.71 13.52
CA GLU A 116 4.14 8.85 13.29
C GLU A 116 4.92 7.59 13.68
N GLU A 117 4.28 6.65 14.34
CA GLU A 117 4.92 5.38 14.70
C GLU A 117 4.67 4.30 13.66
N ILE A 118 3.80 4.58 12.67
CA ILE A 118 3.57 3.63 11.60
C ILE A 118 4.77 3.67 10.66
N LYS A 119 5.40 2.50 10.45
CA LYS A 119 6.61 2.40 9.66
C LYS A 119 6.29 1.73 8.32
N ILE A 120 6.57 2.46 7.24
CA ILE A 120 6.30 1.98 5.90
C ILE A 120 7.63 1.90 5.17
N PRO A 121 8.03 0.68 4.71
CA PRO A 121 9.28 0.54 3.97
C PRO A 121 9.33 1.46 2.75
N GLU A 122 10.53 1.88 2.41
CA GLU A 122 10.74 2.86 1.33
C GLU A 122 10.10 2.39 0.03
N LYS A 123 10.18 1.10 -0.25
CA LYS A 123 9.64 0.57 -1.51
C LYS A 123 8.13 0.77 -1.66
N TRP A 124 7.43 1.05 -0.55
CA TRP A 124 5.98 1.27 -0.56
C TRP A 124 5.58 2.70 -0.23
N MET A 125 6.55 3.60 -0.05
CA MET A 125 6.25 4.98 0.30
C MET A 125 5.43 5.69 -0.76
N GLN A 126 5.55 5.27 -2.02
CA GLN A 126 4.76 5.85 -3.10
C GLN A 126 3.25 5.75 -2.85
N TYR A 127 2.83 4.73 -2.13
CA TYR A 127 1.41 4.54 -1.86
C TYR A 127 0.88 5.46 -0.77
N THR A 128 1.74 5.95 0.10
CA THR A 128 1.34 6.92 1.11
C THR A 128 1.08 8.29 0.49
N ALA A 129 1.89 8.66 -0.50
CA ALA A 129 1.67 9.94 -1.17
C ALA A 129 0.31 9.96 -1.85
N THR A 130 -0.10 8.83 -2.43
CA THR A 130 -1.41 8.70 -3.04
C THR A 130 -2.50 8.89 -1.98
N ALA A 131 -2.31 8.26 -0.84
CA ALA A 131 -3.29 8.36 0.23
C ALA A 131 -3.40 9.79 0.75
N GLY A 132 -2.30 10.53 0.74
CA GLY A 132 -2.31 11.89 1.20
C GLY A 132 -2.85 12.89 0.20
N ALA A 133 -2.90 12.51 -1.09
CA ALA A 133 -3.39 13.39 -2.13
C ALA A 133 -4.90 13.47 -2.08
N PRO A 134 -5.46 14.51 -2.35
CA PRO A 134 -6.94 14.59 -2.34
C PRO A 134 -7.56 14.51 -3.69
N GLU A 135 -6.81 14.49 -3.96
CA GLU A 135 -6.94 14.28 -4.49
C GLU A 135 -7.02 13.80 -5.43
N GLN A 136 -6.88 13.89 -5.94
CA GLN A 136 -6.72 13.57 -6.52
C GLN A 136 -6.69 12.83 -7.31
N SER A 137 -6.94 13.04 -7.72
CA SER A 137 -6.72 12.56 -8.16
C SER A 137 -6.38 12.02 -8.96
N SER A 138 -6.47 12.28 -9.43
CA SER A 138 -5.93 12.02 -9.79
C SER A 138 -5.26 11.80 -10.37
N VAL A 139 -5.25 12.25 -10.77
CA VAL A 139 -4.45 12.34 -10.83
C VAL A 139 -3.65 12.23 -11.11
N THR A 140 -3.67 12.52 -11.65
CA THR A 140 -2.78 12.66 -11.52
C THR A 140 -1.95 12.74 -11.64
N GLY A 141 -2.04 13.08 -12.11
CA GLY A 141 -1.30 13.48 -11.77
C GLY A 141 -0.67 13.74 -11.96
N GLN A 142 -0.89 14.27 -12.45
CA GLN A 142 -0.46 14.88 -12.14
C GLN A 142 -0.07 15.40 -11.92
N GLN A 143 -0.32 15.84 -12.43
CA GLN A 143 -0.10 16.61 -11.90
C GLN A 143 0.19 17.24 -11.59
N PRO A 144 0.11 17.62 -12.05
CA PRO A 144 0.29 18.55 -11.47
C PRO A 144 0.54 19.25 -11.35
N THR A 145 0.30 19.66 -11.84
CA THR A 145 0.36 20.50 -11.28
C THR A 145 0.64 21.29 -11.30
N PRO A 146 0.55 21.71 -11.67
CA PRO A 146 0.62 22.70 -11.31
C PRO A 146 0.79 23.46 -11.42
N GLU A 147 0.60 23.52 -11.77
CA GLU A 147 0.54 24.30 -11.40
C GLU A 147 0.63 24.82 -11.43
N GLN A 148 0.51 25.12 -11.84
CA GLN A 148 0.40 25.69 -11.46
C GLN A 148 0.49 26.21 -11.37
N SER A 149 0.26 26.41 -12.02
CA SER A 149 0.21 27.09 -11.47
C SER A 149 0.34 27.69 -11.46
N PHE A 150 0.19 28.18 -11.76
CA PHE A 150 0.16 28.90 -11.38
C PHE A 150 0.19 29.58 -11.38
N ALA A 151 -0.07 29.30 -11.97
CA ALA A 151 -0.15 30.05 -11.49
C ALA A 151 -0.14 30.67 -11.62
N THR A 152 -0.12 31.11 -12.09
CA THR A 152 -0.12 31.77 -11.82
C THR A 152 -0.18 32.37 -12.14
N GLU A 153 -0.26 32.04 -12.22
CA GLU A 153 -0.33 32.68 -12.08
C GLU A 153 -0.48 33.14 -12.15
N GLN A 154 -0.57 33.41 -12.70
CA GLN A 154 -0.70 33.97 -12.57
C GLN A 154 -0.87 34.37 -12.56
N GLN A 155 -0.95 34.56 -13.02
CA GLN A 155 -1.07 35.16 -12.83
C GLN A 155 -1.19 35.63 -12.74
N THR A 156 -1.23 35.75 -13.36
CA THR A 156 -1.34 36.50 -13.02
C THR A 156 -1.36 37.03 -13.10
N ALA A 157 -1.45 37.16 -13.45
CA ALA A 157 -1.58 37.96 -13.24
C ALA A 157 -1.61 38.59 -13.37
N PRO A 158 -1.63 38.59 -13.49
CA PRO A 158 -1.73 39.41 -13.36
C PRO A 158 -1.61 39.87 -13.47
N GLY A 159 -1.61 40.19 -14.05
CA GLY A 159 -1.76 40.83 -13.82
C GLY A 159 -1.73 41.02 -14.27
N GLN A 160 -1.78 40.77 -14.11
CA GLN A 160 -1.83 41.15 -14.24
C GLN A 160 -1.90 41.32 -14.40
N GLN A 161 -1.95 41.56 -14.76
CA GLN A 161 -2.07 42.02 -14.75
C GLN A 161 -2.15 42.42 -14.81
N SER A 162 -2.17 42.56 -15.22
CA SER A 162 -2.34 43.22 -15.03
C SER A 162 -2.32 43.69 -15.31
N SER A 163 -2.36 43.81 -15.68
CA SER A 163 -2.46 44.47 -15.62
C SER A 163 -2.43 44.84 -15.96
N VAL A 164 -2.52 45.00 -16.38
CA VAL A 164 -2.66 45.50 -16.32
C VAL A 164 -2.67 45.70 -16.42
N THR A 165 -2.69 45.93 -17.05
CA THR A 165 -2.87 46.28 -16.79
C THR A 165 -2.67 46.52 -16.55
#